data_53309e92e9eea2ec0c9bbcd25536de77
#
_entry.id   53309e92e9eea2ec0c9bbcd25536de77
#
_cell.length_a   1.000
_cell.length_b   1.000
_cell.length_c   1.000
_cell.angle_alpha   90.00
_cell.angle_beta   90.00
_cell.angle_gamma   90.00
#
_symmetry.space_group_name_H-M   'P 1'
#
loop_
_entity.id
_entity.type
_entity.pdbx_description
1 polymer ?
#
loop_
_entity_poly.entity_id
_entity_poly.type
_entity_poly.pdbx_seq_one_letter_code
_entity_poly.pdbx_strand_id
1 'polypeptide(L)'
;MIRTMSGVSVIALLAVSATSATAQDLMFPKGEGAFTWDSLQAFADANPLDGEQVTVFGPWLGPDQEAVEAVLAYFADATGADVRYTGSDSVEQQVMIDAEAGSSANVAVFPQPGLASDMAARGFLTPLGQEAADWMATNYAAGQSWVDLGSYAGADGTEAFYAFPYKADVKSLVWYVPENFEDAGYEVPATMEDLKALTDQIVADGGTPWCIGLGSGGATGWPATDWVEDMMLRTQTPEIYDQWVTNELPFNSPEVVGAIEEFGYFAKNDAFVAGGAGAVASTDFRDSPKGLFDSPPQCYLHHQASFIPAFFPEGTVVGPDGDANFFYMPAYADKPDLGQPVLGAGTLFAVTSDSPGAQALIKFLQTPIAHEIWMAYPQQGFLTPLTTANLETYENDTRRALGEILTSATTFRFDASDLMPGGVGAGTFWTGMVDYVGGEEAQSVADKIQASWDALK
;
A
#
# COMPACT_ATOMS: atom_id res chain seq x y z
N MET A 1 48.37 57.48 -47.64
CA MET A 1 47.88 56.13 -48.00
C MET A 1 47.01 55.66 -46.89
N ILE A 2 45.72 55.79 -47.09
CA ILE A 2 44.69 55.38 -46.09
C ILE A 2 44.16 53.99 -46.54
N ARG A 3 44.33 52.97 -45.71
CA ARG A 3 43.73 51.63 -45.90
C ARG A 3 42.46 51.53 -45.05
N THR A 4 41.33 51.45 -45.70
CA THR A 4 40.03 51.13 -45.18
C THR A 4 39.95 49.61 -44.88
N MET A 5 39.67 49.23 -43.63
CA MET A 5 39.32 47.87 -43.24
C MET A 5 37.79 47.72 -43.18
N SER A 6 37.28 46.89 -44.08
CA SER A 6 35.87 46.50 -44.07
C SER A 6 35.65 45.40 -43.01
N GLY A 7 34.81 45.71 -42.03
CA GLY A 7 34.38 44.72 -41.05
C GLY A 7 33.27 43.88 -41.63
N VAL A 8 33.45 42.54 -41.60
CA VAL A 8 32.41 41.55 -41.89
C VAL A 8 31.74 41.15 -40.55
N SER A 9 30.47 41.53 -40.39
CA SER A 9 29.65 41.11 -39.29
C SER A 9 29.12 39.68 -39.57
N VAL A 10 29.60 38.73 -38.82
CA VAL A 10 29.02 37.35 -38.81
C VAL A 10 27.83 37.35 -37.84
N ILE A 11 26.61 37.23 -38.35
CA ILE A 11 25.41 36.97 -37.58
C ILE A 11 25.38 35.48 -37.32
N ALA A 12 25.67 35.06 -36.08
CA ALA A 12 25.46 33.70 -35.64
C ALA A 12 23.95 33.48 -35.38
N LEU A 13 23.28 32.70 -36.23
CA LEU A 13 21.96 32.14 -35.95
C LEU A 13 22.14 31.06 -34.88
N LEU A 14 21.69 31.35 -33.65
CA LEU A 14 21.43 30.31 -32.63
C LEU A 14 20.20 29.53 -33.07
N ALA A 15 20.41 28.32 -33.59
CA ALA A 15 19.35 27.35 -33.74
C ALA A 15 18.99 26.84 -32.32
N VAL A 16 17.84 27.26 -31.81
CA VAL A 16 17.22 26.65 -30.64
C VAL A 16 16.74 25.27 -31.09
N SER A 17 17.49 24.24 -30.75
CA SER A 17 17.02 22.86 -30.87
C SER A 17 15.90 22.68 -29.87
N ALA A 18 14.65 22.68 -30.32
CA ALA A 18 13.55 22.13 -29.54
C ALA A 18 13.86 20.63 -29.33
N THR A 19 14.28 20.29 -28.14
CA THR A 19 14.26 18.89 -27.69
C THR A 19 12.81 18.47 -27.63
N SER A 20 12.38 17.73 -28.64
CA SER A 20 11.12 16.99 -28.58
C SER A 20 11.20 16.10 -27.32
N ALA A 21 10.29 16.31 -26.37
CA ALA A 21 10.06 15.33 -25.34
C ALA A 21 9.84 13.98 -26.03
N THR A 22 10.68 12.99 -25.73
CA THR A 22 10.45 11.63 -26.20
C THR A 22 9.10 11.22 -25.63
N ALA A 23 8.14 10.91 -26.51
CA ALA A 23 6.90 10.28 -26.09
C ALA A 23 7.28 9.06 -25.23
N GLN A 24 6.81 9.05 -23.99
CA GLN A 24 7.02 7.93 -23.09
C GLN A 24 6.22 6.76 -23.70
N ASP A 25 6.86 5.59 -23.90
CA ASP A 25 6.16 4.44 -24.45
C ASP A 25 5.05 4.02 -23.48
N LEU A 26 3.79 4.19 -23.91
CA LEU A 26 2.63 3.79 -23.12
C LEU A 26 2.53 2.26 -23.11
N MET A 27 2.31 1.67 -21.94
CA MET A 27 2.25 0.22 -21.77
C MET A 27 1.11 -0.42 -22.60
N PHE A 28 -0.04 0.23 -22.62
CA PHE A 28 -1.21 -0.22 -23.42
C PHE A 28 -1.48 0.82 -24.51
N PRO A 29 -1.56 0.39 -25.80
CA PRO A 29 -1.85 1.32 -26.90
C PRO A 29 -3.22 1.97 -26.74
N LYS A 30 -3.29 3.29 -26.94
CA LYS A 30 -4.55 4.04 -26.86
C LYS A 30 -5.59 3.49 -27.84
N GLY A 31 -6.82 3.32 -27.35
CA GLY A 31 -7.94 2.84 -28.15
C GLY A 31 -8.00 1.32 -28.27
N GLU A 32 -7.08 0.57 -27.65
CA GLU A 32 -7.08 -0.89 -27.62
C GLU A 32 -7.50 -1.41 -26.23
N GLY A 33 -7.97 -2.66 -26.17
CA GLY A 33 -8.37 -3.32 -24.92
C GLY A 33 -9.69 -2.80 -24.34
N ALA A 34 -9.97 -3.21 -23.09
CA ALA A 34 -11.23 -2.91 -22.40
C ALA A 34 -11.21 -1.60 -21.60
N PHE A 35 -10.24 -0.74 -21.86
CA PHE A 35 -10.03 0.50 -21.10
C PHE A 35 -11.03 1.60 -21.45
N THR A 36 -11.36 2.44 -20.50
CA THR A 36 -12.24 3.62 -20.66
C THR A 36 -11.50 4.81 -21.27
N TRP A 37 -11.03 4.67 -22.53
CA TRP A 37 -10.22 5.67 -23.25
C TRP A 37 -10.89 7.03 -23.37
N ASP A 38 -12.22 7.08 -23.44
CA ASP A 38 -12.95 8.34 -23.53
C ASP A 38 -12.72 9.21 -22.28
N SER A 39 -12.47 8.61 -21.11
CA SER A 39 -12.15 9.34 -19.89
C SER A 39 -10.79 10.02 -19.95
N LEU A 40 -9.79 9.38 -20.58
CA LEU A 40 -8.48 9.99 -20.84
C LEU A 40 -8.59 11.19 -21.79
N GLN A 41 -9.35 11.05 -22.88
CA GLN A 41 -9.52 12.13 -23.84
C GLN A 41 -10.23 13.34 -23.23
N ALA A 42 -11.31 13.10 -22.47
CA ALA A 42 -12.03 14.16 -21.76
C ALA A 42 -11.14 14.88 -20.75
N PHE A 43 -10.28 14.14 -20.05
CA PHE A 43 -9.31 14.71 -19.11
C PHE A 43 -8.27 15.56 -19.84
N ALA A 44 -7.69 15.08 -20.94
CA ALA A 44 -6.68 15.77 -21.75
C ALA A 44 -7.19 17.12 -22.28
N ASP A 45 -8.42 17.15 -22.80
CA ASP A 45 -9.05 18.36 -23.35
C ASP A 45 -9.24 19.46 -22.27
N ALA A 46 -9.38 19.08 -21.01
CA ALA A 46 -9.65 19.97 -19.90
C ALA A 46 -8.39 20.45 -19.15
N ASN A 47 -7.26 19.74 -19.26
CA ASN A 47 -6.09 19.96 -18.40
C ASN A 47 -4.76 20.04 -19.19
N PRO A 48 -4.58 20.96 -20.12
CA PRO A 48 -3.28 21.16 -20.81
C PRO A 48 -2.24 21.76 -19.82
N LEU A 49 -1.05 21.16 -19.74
CA LEU A 49 0.04 21.52 -18.82
C LEU A 49 1.41 21.54 -19.53
N ASP A 50 1.46 21.95 -20.79
CA ASP A 50 2.66 21.88 -21.63
C ASP A 50 3.92 22.40 -20.93
N GLY A 51 4.87 21.48 -20.63
CA GLY A 51 6.16 21.77 -20.04
C GLY A 51 6.14 22.03 -18.52
N GLU A 52 5.02 21.89 -17.84
CA GLU A 52 4.97 21.95 -16.37
C GLU A 52 5.63 20.73 -15.75
N GLN A 53 6.44 20.94 -14.73
CA GLN A 53 7.06 19.86 -13.96
C GLN A 53 6.11 19.43 -12.85
N VAL A 54 5.86 18.10 -12.75
CA VAL A 54 5.09 17.49 -11.67
C VAL A 54 5.93 16.41 -11.01
N THR A 55 6.23 16.59 -9.74
CA THR A 55 7.01 15.63 -8.95
C THR A 55 6.11 14.87 -7.99
N VAL A 56 6.29 13.55 -7.94
CA VAL A 56 5.57 12.66 -7.04
C VAL A 56 6.57 11.89 -6.18
N PHE A 57 6.36 11.85 -4.88
CA PHE A 57 7.18 11.11 -3.93
C PHE A 57 6.36 10.06 -3.21
N GLY A 58 6.83 8.82 -3.10
CA GLY A 58 6.03 7.74 -2.51
C GLY A 58 6.81 6.51 -2.08
N PRO A 59 6.11 5.47 -1.55
CA PRO A 59 6.74 4.29 -0.95
C PRO A 59 7.13 3.22 -1.97
N TRP A 60 6.68 3.31 -3.21
CA TRP A 60 6.80 2.22 -4.17
C TRP A 60 8.18 2.13 -4.79
N LEU A 61 8.75 0.92 -4.81
CA LEU A 61 10.03 0.56 -5.39
C LEU A 61 9.86 -0.70 -6.26
N GLY A 62 10.79 -0.91 -7.22
CA GLY A 62 10.77 -2.09 -8.09
C GLY A 62 9.48 -2.19 -8.90
N PRO A 63 8.82 -3.36 -8.93
CA PRO A 63 7.61 -3.57 -9.75
C PRO A 63 6.45 -2.63 -9.45
N ASP A 64 6.24 -2.23 -8.18
CA ASP A 64 5.22 -1.26 -7.81
C ASP A 64 5.54 0.14 -8.33
N GLN A 65 6.83 0.51 -8.36
CA GLN A 65 7.28 1.75 -8.97
C GLN A 65 6.99 1.76 -10.47
N GLU A 66 7.31 0.67 -11.17
CA GLU A 66 7.04 0.54 -12.60
C GLU A 66 5.54 0.70 -12.91
N ALA A 67 4.68 0.15 -12.05
CA ALA A 67 3.23 0.26 -12.21
C ALA A 67 2.71 1.69 -12.03
N VAL A 68 3.14 2.41 -10.98
CA VAL A 68 2.74 3.82 -10.81
C VAL A 68 3.31 4.72 -11.91
N GLU A 69 4.55 4.47 -12.34
CA GLU A 69 5.16 5.21 -13.46
C GLU A 69 4.39 4.97 -14.77
N ALA A 70 3.87 3.74 -15.00
CA ALA A 70 2.99 3.48 -16.13
C ALA A 70 1.71 4.32 -16.07
N VAL A 71 1.05 4.43 -14.91
CA VAL A 71 -0.13 5.31 -14.74
C VAL A 71 0.24 6.77 -15.00
N LEU A 72 1.34 7.25 -14.41
CA LEU A 72 1.82 8.63 -14.57
C LEU A 72 2.22 8.97 -16.01
N ALA A 73 2.64 7.97 -16.81
CA ALA A 73 2.91 8.14 -18.23
C ALA A 73 1.67 8.57 -19.03
N TYR A 74 0.49 8.05 -18.70
CA TYR A 74 -0.77 8.48 -19.32
C TYR A 74 -1.17 9.89 -18.89
N PHE A 75 -0.91 10.27 -17.64
CA PHE A 75 -1.10 11.66 -17.21
C PHE A 75 -0.18 12.61 -17.97
N ALA A 76 1.12 12.26 -18.08
CA ALA A 76 2.10 13.05 -18.83
C ALA A 76 1.72 13.20 -20.31
N ASP A 77 1.34 12.10 -20.96
CA ASP A 77 0.92 12.07 -22.37
C ASP A 77 -0.37 12.88 -22.60
N ALA A 78 -1.34 12.82 -21.67
CA ALA A 78 -2.61 13.53 -21.76
C ALA A 78 -2.43 15.05 -21.58
N THR A 79 -1.50 15.49 -20.73
CA THR A 79 -1.36 16.90 -20.33
C THR A 79 -0.18 17.62 -20.96
N GLY A 80 0.84 16.90 -21.42
CA GLY A 80 2.13 17.48 -21.87
C GLY A 80 3.06 17.88 -20.72
N ALA A 81 2.79 17.45 -19.47
CA ALA A 81 3.64 17.71 -18.31
C ALA A 81 4.90 16.82 -18.30
N ASP A 82 6.00 17.31 -17.70
CA ASP A 82 7.19 16.51 -17.33
C ASP A 82 6.95 15.93 -15.94
N VAL A 83 6.59 14.64 -15.86
CA VAL A 83 6.23 13.97 -14.61
C VAL A 83 7.37 13.11 -14.13
N ARG A 84 7.68 13.18 -12.82
CA ARG A 84 8.73 12.38 -12.20
C ARG A 84 8.25 11.78 -10.89
N TYR A 85 8.37 10.47 -10.80
CA TYR A 85 8.19 9.74 -9.55
C TYR A 85 9.54 9.47 -8.89
N THR A 86 9.57 9.52 -7.57
CA THR A 86 10.71 9.11 -6.74
C THR A 86 10.18 8.20 -5.62
N GLY A 87 10.68 6.98 -5.55
CA GLY A 87 10.34 6.02 -4.50
C GLY A 87 11.35 5.98 -3.37
N SER A 88 10.89 5.68 -2.15
CA SER A 88 11.74 5.46 -0.98
C SER A 88 11.04 4.51 0.01
N ASP A 89 11.81 3.56 0.56
CA ASP A 89 11.39 2.74 1.71
C ASP A 89 11.54 3.46 3.07
N SER A 90 11.86 4.75 3.03
CA SER A 90 11.92 5.65 4.19
C SER A 90 11.04 6.88 3.95
N VAL A 91 9.93 6.69 3.21
CA VAL A 91 9.04 7.78 2.78
C VAL A 91 8.49 8.58 3.96
N GLU A 92 8.12 7.91 5.05
CA GLU A 92 7.50 8.50 6.22
C GLU A 92 8.40 9.54 6.89
N GLN A 93 9.69 9.22 7.01
CA GLN A 93 10.66 10.14 7.59
C GLN A 93 11.04 11.24 6.60
N GLN A 94 11.22 10.88 5.31
CA GLN A 94 11.70 11.82 4.30
C GLN A 94 10.65 12.87 3.98
N VAL A 95 9.37 12.51 3.88
CA VAL A 95 8.30 13.48 3.57
C VAL A 95 8.19 14.57 4.63
N MET A 96 8.41 14.23 5.91
CA MET A 96 8.44 15.19 7.01
C MET A 96 9.66 16.12 6.94
N ILE A 97 10.85 15.56 6.68
CA ILE A 97 12.09 16.33 6.53
C ILE A 97 11.97 17.34 5.37
N ASP A 98 11.46 16.89 4.24
CA ASP A 98 11.29 17.73 3.05
C ASP A 98 10.25 18.84 3.26
N ALA A 99 9.16 18.54 3.98
CA ALA A 99 8.15 19.53 4.35
C ALA A 99 8.73 20.62 5.28
N GLU A 100 9.47 20.22 6.31
CA GLU A 100 10.13 21.16 7.22
C GLU A 100 11.20 22.01 6.53
N ALA A 101 11.87 21.46 5.50
CA ALA A 101 12.87 22.14 4.71
C ALA A 101 12.26 23.03 3.58
N GLY A 102 10.96 22.92 3.31
CA GLY A 102 10.30 23.60 2.19
C GLY A 102 10.73 23.08 0.82
N SER A 103 11.10 21.80 0.73
CA SER A 103 11.59 21.12 -0.48
C SER A 103 10.72 19.92 -0.90
N SER A 104 9.46 19.91 -0.47
CA SER A 104 8.50 18.84 -0.79
C SER A 104 8.31 18.66 -2.30
N ALA A 105 8.06 17.42 -2.73
CA ALA A 105 7.49 17.14 -4.05
C ALA A 105 6.14 17.86 -4.22
N ASN A 106 5.59 17.90 -5.44
CA ASN A 106 4.26 18.48 -5.65
C ASN A 106 3.18 17.61 -4.99
N VAL A 107 3.30 16.29 -5.12
CA VAL A 107 2.38 15.31 -4.54
C VAL A 107 3.18 14.28 -3.77
N ALA A 108 2.72 13.92 -2.59
CA ALA A 108 3.24 12.79 -1.83
C ALA A 108 2.18 11.70 -1.70
N VAL A 109 2.64 10.44 -1.66
CA VAL A 109 1.81 9.25 -1.48
C VAL A 109 2.00 8.74 -0.05
N PHE A 110 0.91 8.63 0.67
CA PHE A 110 0.86 8.21 2.06
C PHE A 110 0.25 6.82 2.17
N PRO A 111 0.99 5.82 2.59
CA PRO A 111 0.39 4.56 3.03
C PRO A 111 -0.43 4.72 4.33
N GLN A 112 -0.05 5.71 5.18
CA GLN A 112 -0.66 5.92 6.50
C GLN A 112 -1.52 7.19 6.54
N PRO A 113 -2.85 7.08 6.66
CA PRO A 113 -3.74 8.22 6.92
C PRO A 113 -3.35 9.02 8.17
N GLY A 114 -2.87 8.35 9.22
CA GLY A 114 -2.40 9.01 10.45
C GLY A 114 -1.24 9.98 10.22
N LEU A 115 -0.24 9.59 9.41
CA LEU A 115 0.86 10.48 9.03
C LEU A 115 0.37 11.67 8.19
N ALA A 116 -0.55 11.42 7.25
CA ALA A 116 -1.15 12.50 6.45
C ALA A 116 -1.93 13.48 7.34
N SER A 117 -2.66 12.98 8.34
CA SER A 117 -3.34 13.79 9.36
C SER A 117 -2.36 14.67 10.16
N ASP A 118 -1.24 14.10 10.63
CA ASP A 118 -0.19 14.85 11.33
C ASP A 118 0.38 15.98 10.46
N MET A 119 0.60 15.71 9.17
CA MET A 119 1.09 16.72 8.23
C MET A 119 0.05 17.80 7.93
N ALA A 120 -1.23 17.45 7.81
CA ALA A 120 -2.33 18.42 7.64
C ALA A 120 -2.41 19.35 8.86
N ALA A 121 -2.38 18.80 10.07
CA ALA A 121 -2.40 19.57 11.32
C ALA A 121 -1.22 20.55 11.45
N ARG A 122 -0.08 20.23 10.84
CA ARG A 122 1.11 21.11 10.78
C ARG A 122 1.09 22.09 9.61
N GLY A 123 0.10 22.04 8.73
CA GLY A 123 -0.05 22.93 7.57
C GLY A 123 0.87 22.58 6.40
N PHE A 124 1.32 21.32 6.29
CA PHE A 124 2.18 20.83 5.22
C PHE A 124 1.41 20.25 4.03
N LEU A 125 0.07 20.12 4.15
CA LEU A 125 -0.79 19.67 3.05
C LEU A 125 -1.72 20.78 2.58
N THR A 126 -2.02 20.77 1.30
CA THR A 126 -3.02 21.65 0.67
C THR A 126 -4.36 20.92 0.58
N PRO A 127 -5.48 21.50 1.05
CA PRO A 127 -6.81 20.90 0.90
C PRO A 127 -7.16 20.65 -0.56
N LEU A 128 -7.72 19.50 -0.87
CA LEU A 128 -8.17 19.11 -2.22
C LEU A 128 -9.53 19.72 -2.59
N GLY A 129 -10.24 20.27 -1.60
CA GLY A 129 -11.52 20.95 -1.76
C GLY A 129 -12.74 20.02 -1.71
N GLN A 130 -13.91 20.66 -1.54
CA GLN A 130 -15.18 19.96 -1.38
C GLN A 130 -15.58 19.19 -2.66
N GLU A 131 -15.23 19.69 -3.85
CA GLU A 131 -15.54 19.03 -5.12
C GLU A 131 -14.91 17.62 -5.20
N ALA A 132 -13.67 17.46 -4.74
CA ALA A 132 -13.00 16.17 -4.72
C ALA A 132 -13.63 15.21 -3.69
N ALA A 133 -14.02 15.71 -2.52
CA ALA A 133 -14.73 14.92 -1.51
C ALA A 133 -16.11 14.46 -2.02
N ASP A 134 -16.92 15.35 -2.60
CA ASP A 134 -18.24 15.04 -3.16
C ASP A 134 -18.14 14.04 -4.31
N TRP A 135 -17.11 14.17 -5.15
CA TRP A 135 -16.83 13.23 -6.22
C TRP A 135 -16.56 11.83 -5.65
N MET A 136 -15.68 11.71 -4.64
CA MET A 136 -15.35 10.44 -4.00
C MET A 136 -16.55 9.82 -3.32
N ALA A 137 -17.31 10.58 -2.53
CA ALA A 137 -18.54 10.13 -1.87
C ALA A 137 -19.56 9.52 -2.87
N THR A 138 -19.57 10.03 -4.12
CA THR A 138 -20.50 9.59 -5.16
C THR A 138 -20.01 8.39 -5.96
N ASN A 139 -18.70 8.34 -6.25
CA ASN A 139 -18.15 7.40 -7.24
C ASN A 139 -17.44 6.19 -6.62
N TYR A 140 -17.08 6.23 -5.33
CA TYR A 140 -16.52 5.08 -4.66
C TYR A 140 -17.61 4.23 -3.97
N ALA A 141 -17.45 2.92 -3.98
CA ALA A 141 -18.23 2.04 -3.10
C ALA A 141 -17.94 2.41 -1.65
N ALA A 142 -18.98 2.56 -0.80
CA ALA A 142 -18.87 3.11 0.56
C ALA A 142 -18.20 4.50 0.63
N GLY A 143 -18.47 5.36 -0.36
CA GLY A 143 -17.73 6.58 -0.65
C GLY A 143 -17.50 7.51 0.53
N GLN A 144 -18.46 7.68 1.47
CA GLN A 144 -18.26 8.53 2.65
C GLN A 144 -17.13 8.03 3.54
N SER A 145 -16.98 6.72 3.73
CA SER A 145 -15.87 6.15 4.52
C SER A 145 -14.50 6.48 3.93
N TRP A 146 -14.40 6.54 2.61
CA TRP A 146 -13.17 6.94 1.93
C TRP A 146 -12.90 8.44 2.04
N VAL A 147 -13.94 9.28 2.04
CA VAL A 147 -13.82 10.72 2.33
C VAL A 147 -13.34 10.94 3.75
N ASP A 148 -13.93 10.24 4.72
CA ASP A 148 -13.55 10.35 6.13
C ASP A 148 -12.08 9.97 6.34
N LEU A 149 -11.58 8.94 5.61
CA LEU A 149 -10.19 8.49 5.65
C LEU A 149 -9.18 9.55 5.18
N GLY A 150 -9.58 10.44 4.26
CA GLY A 150 -8.74 11.53 3.74
C GLY A 150 -9.03 12.91 4.32
N SER A 151 -9.93 13.00 5.31
CA SER A 151 -10.37 14.26 5.93
C SER A 151 -9.71 14.46 7.29
N TYR A 152 -9.08 15.60 7.48
CA TYR A 152 -8.29 15.90 8.68
C TYR A 152 -8.49 17.33 9.14
N ALA A 153 -8.21 17.61 10.42
CA ALA A 153 -8.09 18.96 10.92
C ALA A 153 -6.79 19.61 10.41
N GLY A 154 -6.89 20.74 9.73
CA GLY A 154 -5.73 21.53 9.30
C GLY A 154 -5.08 22.30 10.45
N ALA A 155 -4.03 23.08 10.14
CA ALA A 155 -3.29 23.87 11.13
C ALA A 155 -4.13 24.92 11.87
N ASP A 156 -5.25 25.34 11.30
CA ASP A 156 -6.22 26.24 11.91
C ASP A 156 -7.34 25.53 12.68
N GLY A 157 -7.29 24.19 12.73
CA GLY A 157 -8.31 23.33 13.32
C GLY A 157 -9.56 23.12 12.45
N THR A 158 -9.59 23.64 11.22
CA THR A 158 -10.68 23.43 10.28
C THR A 158 -10.52 22.08 9.62
N GLU A 159 -11.59 21.27 9.65
CA GLU A 159 -11.60 19.98 8.95
C GLU A 159 -11.79 20.17 7.44
N ALA A 160 -10.98 19.47 6.64
CA ALA A 160 -11.06 19.48 5.20
C ALA A 160 -10.54 18.16 4.61
N PHE A 161 -10.88 17.88 3.35
CA PHE A 161 -10.37 16.73 2.60
C PHE A 161 -8.99 17.05 2.04
N TYR A 162 -7.95 16.37 2.53
CA TYR A 162 -6.53 16.63 2.20
C TYR A 162 -5.89 15.53 1.37
N ALA A 163 -6.32 14.28 1.54
CA ALA A 163 -5.67 13.16 0.92
C ALA A 163 -6.69 12.32 0.13
N PHE A 164 -6.34 11.97 -1.10
CA PHE A 164 -7.18 11.22 -2.02
C PHE A 164 -6.82 9.72 -1.96
N PRO A 165 -7.64 8.85 -1.33
CA PRO A 165 -7.46 7.41 -1.39
C PRO A 165 -7.56 6.92 -2.84
N TYR A 166 -6.52 6.21 -3.31
CA TYR A 166 -6.44 5.80 -4.71
C TYR A 166 -6.32 4.28 -4.85
N LYS A 167 -5.34 3.67 -4.21
CA LYS A 167 -5.12 2.22 -4.21
C LYS A 167 -5.65 1.63 -2.92
N ALA A 168 -6.42 0.55 -3.02
CA ALA A 168 -6.84 -0.25 -1.89
C ALA A 168 -6.14 -1.61 -1.88
N ASP A 169 -5.98 -2.21 -0.71
CA ASP A 169 -5.42 -3.53 -0.49
C ASP A 169 -6.28 -4.33 0.50
N VAL A 170 -6.33 -5.65 0.31
CA VAL A 170 -6.84 -6.61 1.29
C VAL A 170 -5.64 -7.25 1.98
N LYS A 171 -5.59 -7.21 3.31
CA LYS A 171 -4.43 -7.68 4.10
C LYS A 171 -4.61 -9.06 4.73
N SER A 172 -5.82 -9.54 4.92
CA SER A 172 -6.11 -10.82 5.58
C SER A 172 -5.91 -12.05 4.67
N LEU A 173 -4.79 -12.15 3.96
CA LEU A 173 -4.53 -13.24 3.01
C LEU A 173 -3.35 -14.10 3.43
N VAL A 174 -3.49 -15.43 3.26
CA VAL A 174 -2.40 -16.39 3.41
C VAL A 174 -2.14 -17.03 2.04
N TRP A 175 -0.94 -16.80 1.53
CA TRP A 175 -0.48 -17.25 0.23
C TRP A 175 0.21 -18.61 0.32
N TYR A 176 0.01 -19.45 -0.70
CA TYR A 176 0.61 -20.78 -0.80
C TYR A 176 0.77 -21.18 -2.27
N VAL A 177 1.57 -22.21 -2.53
CA VAL A 177 1.71 -22.84 -3.85
C VAL A 177 0.85 -24.10 -3.86
N PRO A 178 -0.21 -24.17 -4.72
CA PRO A 178 -1.13 -25.32 -4.75
C PRO A 178 -0.42 -26.65 -5.00
N GLU A 179 0.55 -26.72 -5.92
CA GLU A 179 1.34 -27.92 -6.22
C GLU A 179 2.08 -28.44 -4.98
N ASN A 180 2.69 -27.55 -4.17
CA ASN A 180 3.38 -27.94 -2.93
C ASN A 180 2.41 -28.53 -1.90
N PHE A 181 1.18 -28.03 -1.83
CA PHE A 181 0.12 -28.55 -0.95
C PHE A 181 -0.35 -29.91 -1.43
N GLU A 182 -0.60 -30.09 -2.74
CA GLU A 182 -1.01 -31.36 -3.34
C GLU A 182 0.06 -32.44 -3.14
N ASP A 183 1.32 -32.13 -3.42
CA ASP A 183 2.46 -33.05 -3.29
C ASP A 183 2.66 -33.51 -1.80
N ALA A 184 2.45 -32.60 -0.85
CA ALA A 184 2.57 -32.90 0.56
C ALA A 184 1.27 -33.49 1.17
N GLY A 185 0.13 -33.42 0.46
CA GLY A 185 -1.18 -33.88 0.95
C GLY A 185 -1.77 -32.93 2.00
N TYR A 186 -1.47 -31.64 1.92
CA TYR A 186 -2.03 -30.61 2.81
C TYR A 186 -3.34 -30.06 2.26
N GLU A 187 -4.23 -29.67 3.15
CA GLU A 187 -5.51 -29.05 2.83
C GLU A 187 -5.53 -27.59 3.31
N VAL A 188 -6.26 -26.72 2.61
CA VAL A 188 -6.48 -25.34 3.03
C VAL A 188 -7.28 -25.33 4.34
N PRO A 189 -6.75 -24.70 5.41
CA PRO A 189 -7.41 -24.71 6.73
C PRO A 189 -8.70 -23.88 6.75
N ALA A 190 -9.74 -24.41 7.37
CA ALA A 190 -11.03 -23.72 7.49
C ALA A 190 -11.14 -22.85 8.75
N THR A 191 -10.38 -23.16 9.80
CA THR A 191 -10.37 -22.46 11.08
C THR A 191 -8.95 -22.11 11.50
N MET A 192 -8.80 -21.21 12.47
CA MET A 192 -7.49 -20.86 13.04
C MET A 192 -6.86 -22.07 13.75
N GLU A 193 -7.68 -22.91 14.38
CA GLU A 193 -7.22 -24.16 14.97
C GLU A 193 -6.66 -25.11 13.92
N ASP A 194 -7.31 -25.23 12.75
CA ASP A 194 -6.82 -26.02 11.63
C ASP A 194 -5.52 -25.44 11.07
N LEU A 195 -5.39 -24.11 10.99
CA LEU A 195 -4.17 -23.44 10.56
C LEU A 195 -2.98 -23.72 11.50
N LYS A 196 -3.22 -23.68 12.81
CA LYS A 196 -2.23 -24.07 13.82
C LYS A 196 -1.86 -25.55 13.72
N ALA A 197 -2.86 -26.43 13.51
CA ALA A 197 -2.63 -27.86 13.30
C ALA A 197 -1.83 -28.15 12.03
N LEU A 198 -2.11 -27.45 10.92
CA LEU A 198 -1.33 -27.54 9.68
C LEU A 198 0.11 -27.06 9.90
N THR A 199 0.31 -25.97 10.64
CA THR A 199 1.63 -25.47 11.02
C THR A 199 2.45 -26.53 11.75
N ASP A 200 1.87 -27.21 12.74
CA ASP A 200 2.50 -28.29 13.50
C ASP A 200 2.75 -29.54 12.62
N GLN A 201 1.81 -29.87 11.71
CA GLN A 201 1.95 -30.99 10.79
C GLN A 201 3.13 -30.80 9.84
N ILE A 202 3.26 -29.61 9.22
CA ILE A 202 4.37 -29.30 8.30
C ILE A 202 5.71 -29.51 9.00
N VAL A 203 5.85 -29.09 10.26
CA VAL A 203 7.06 -29.32 11.06
C VAL A 203 7.27 -30.82 11.33
N ALA A 204 6.23 -31.55 11.67
CA ALA A 204 6.31 -33.00 11.92
C ALA A 204 6.74 -33.78 10.67
N ASP A 205 6.38 -33.30 9.48
CA ASP A 205 6.76 -33.87 8.19
C ASP A 205 8.16 -33.44 7.75
N GLY A 206 8.83 -32.56 8.54
CA GLY A 206 10.20 -32.10 8.29
C GLY A 206 10.31 -30.85 7.42
N GLY A 207 9.18 -30.19 7.12
CA GLY A 207 9.09 -28.92 6.43
C GLY A 207 9.15 -27.73 7.39
N THR A 208 9.15 -26.52 6.81
CA THR A 208 9.02 -25.25 7.54
C THR A 208 7.74 -24.56 7.12
N PRO A 209 6.79 -24.27 8.01
CA PRO A 209 5.48 -23.77 7.61
C PRO A 209 5.52 -22.33 7.04
N TRP A 210 6.24 -21.40 7.65
CA TRP A 210 6.06 -19.99 7.39
C TRP A 210 7.28 -19.31 6.77
N CYS A 211 7.02 -18.51 5.75
CA CYS A 211 7.90 -17.43 5.27
C CYS A 211 7.44 -16.12 5.91
N ILE A 212 8.20 -15.56 6.85
CA ILE A 212 7.90 -14.30 7.52
C ILE A 212 9.09 -13.36 7.40
N GLY A 213 8.86 -12.14 6.95
CA GLY A 213 9.86 -11.09 6.85
C GLY A 213 9.28 -9.72 7.20
N LEU A 214 9.94 -9.00 8.10
CA LEU A 214 9.54 -7.66 8.57
C LEU A 214 10.38 -6.54 7.98
N GLY A 215 11.50 -6.88 7.30
CA GLY A 215 12.43 -5.90 6.74
C GLY A 215 11.77 -5.05 5.66
N SER A 216 11.87 -3.73 5.78
CA SER A 216 11.34 -2.75 4.83
C SER A 216 12.09 -1.41 4.98
N GLY A 217 13.44 -1.43 5.06
CA GLY A 217 14.22 -0.22 5.23
C GLY A 217 13.80 0.57 6.47
N GLY A 218 13.46 1.84 6.31
CA GLY A 218 12.99 2.72 7.39
C GLY A 218 11.63 2.33 7.97
N ALA A 219 10.82 1.58 7.21
CA ALA A 219 9.50 1.10 7.62
C ALA A 219 9.53 -0.33 8.19
N THR A 220 10.72 -0.88 8.51
CA THR A 220 10.85 -2.22 9.08
C THR A 220 9.95 -2.39 10.30
N GLY A 221 9.12 -3.45 10.28
CA GLY A 221 8.16 -3.78 11.34
C GLY A 221 6.70 -3.78 10.90
N TRP A 222 6.33 -3.01 9.86
CA TRP A 222 4.94 -2.93 9.40
C TRP A 222 4.31 -4.30 9.04
N PRO A 223 5.02 -5.32 8.48
CA PRO A 223 4.36 -6.59 8.22
C PRO A 223 3.91 -7.32 9.50
N ALA A 224 4.53 -7.03 10.65
CA ALA A 224 4.10 -7.60 11.92
C ALA A 224 2.89 -6.88 12.51
N THR A 225 2.69 -5.58 12.23
CA THR A 225 1.47 -4.90 12.67
C THR A 225 0.26 -5.46 11.96
N ASP A 226 0.35 -5.79 10.66
CA ASP A 226 -0.70 -6.48 9.91
C ASP A 226 -1.14 -7.80 10.58
N TRP A 227 -0.17 -8.59 11.07
CA TRP A 227 -0.47 -9.81 11.81
C TRP A 227 -1.21 -9.52 13.12
N VAL A 228 -0.76 -8.54 13.91
CA VAL A 228 -1.40 -8.18 15.19
C VAL A 228 -2.82 -7.66 14.96
N GLU A 229 -3.02 -6.86 13.93
CA GLU A 229 -4.31 -6.32 13.52
C GLU A 229 -5.27 -7.42 13.07
N ASP A 230 -4.79 -8.38 12.28
CA ASP A 230 -5.56 -9.56 11.93
C ASP A 230 -5.92 -10.39 13.17
N MET A 231 -4.99 -10.59 14.11
CA MET A 231 -5.29 -11.29 15.36
C MET A 231 -6.30 -10.52 16.22
N MET A 232 -6.23 -9.19 16.27
CA MET A 232 -7.26 -8.37 16.92
C MET A 232 -8.65 -8.62 16.31
N LEU A 233 -8.78 -8.58 14.98
CA LEU A 233 -10.05 -8.81 14.28
C LEU A 233 -10.58 -10.26 14.41
N ARG A 234 -9.74 -11.24 14.74
CA ARG A 234 -10.14 -12.63 14.96
C ARG A 234 -10.41 -12.96 16.42
N THR A 235 -9.97 -12.11 17.34
CA THR A 235 -10.13 -12.34 18.78
C THR A 235 -11.05 -11.37 19.46
N GLN A 236 -11.24 -10.16 18.88
CA GLN A 236 -12.03 -9.06 19.45
C GLN A 236 -13.13 -8.60 18.48
N THR A 237 -14.12 -7.88 19.02
CA THR A 237 -15.17 -7.28 18.19
C THR A 237 -14.63 -6.06 17.43
N PRO A 238 -15.27 -5.65 16.32
CA PRO A 238 -14.89 -4.45 15.58
C PRO A 238 -14.89 -3.18 16.44
N GLU A 239 -15.79 -3.07 17.44
CA GLU A 239 -15.85 -1.92 18.34
C GLU A 239 -14.62 -1.86 19.27
N ILE A 240 -14.11 -3.00 19.71
CA ILE A 240 -12.85 -3.07 20.49
C ILE A 240 -11.66 -2.66 19.63
N TYR A 241 -11.65 -3.09 18.36
CA TYR A 241 -10.62 -2.65 17.39
C TYR A 241 -10.64 -1.13 17.22
N ASP A 242 -11.83 -0.52 17.03
CA ASP A 242 -11.99 0.92 16.87
C ASP A 242 -11.52 1.69 18.12
N GLN A 243 -11.82 1.17 19.32
CA GLN A 243 -11.34 1.75 20.58
C GLN A 243 -9.81 1.68 20.73
N TRP A 244 -9.19 0.61 20.21
CA TRP A 244 -7.74 0.50 20.19
C TRP A 244 -7.10 1.54 19.25
N VAL A 245 -7.63 1.69 18.04
CA VAL A 245 -7.19 2.69 17.05
C VAL A 245 -7.21 4.11 17.60
N THR A 246 -8.18 4.44 18.46
CA THR A 246 -8.34 5.78 19.07
C THR A 246 -7.71 5.93 20.45
N ASN A 247 -7.08 4.87 20.97
CA ASN A 247 -6.54 4.81 22.34
C ASN A 247 -7.61 5.00 23.44
N GLU A 248 -8.86 4.69 23.15
CA GLU A 248 -9.90 4.47 24.17
C GLU A 248 -9.66 3.14 24.88
N LEU A 249 -9.27 2.09 24.13
CA LEU A 249 -8.64 0.90 24.66
C LEU A 249 -7.12 1.11 24.69
N PRO A 250 -6.46 1.06 25.84
CA PRO A 250 -5.01 1.23 25.93
C PRO A 250 -4.25 0.18 25.12
N PHE A 251 -3.12 0.56 24.51
CA PHE A 251 -2.31 -0.35 23.71
C PHE A 251 -1.77 -1.53 24.53
N ASN A 252 -1.54 -1.33 25.82
CA ASN A 252 -1.07 -2.38 26.74
C ASN A 252 -2.20 -3.13 27.46
N SER A 253 -3.41 -3.09 26.91
CA SER A 253 -4.54 -3.90 27.42
C SER A 253 -4.33 -5.39 27.15
N PRO A 254 -4.98 -6.27 27.93
CA PRO A 254 -4.91 -7.72 27.72
C PRO A 254 -5.32 -8.17 26.30
N GLU A 255 -6.25 -7.47 25.68
CA GLU A 255 -6.76 -7.75 24.34
C GLU A 255 -5.65 -7.58 23.29
N VAL A 256 -4.93 -6.45 23.34
CA VAL A 256 -3.85 -6.14 22.41
C VAL A 256 -2.61 -7.00 22.67
N VAL A 257 -2.24 -7.17 23.95
CA VAL A 257 -1.13 -8.06 24.34
C VAL A 257 -1.40 -9.48 23.87
N GLY A 258 -2.64 -9.98 24.01
CA GLY A 258 -3.03 -11.31 23.52
C GLY A 258 -2.89 -11.44 22.00
N ALA A 259 -3.21 -10.40 21.22
CA ALA A 259 -3.03 -10.41 19.78
C ALA A 259 -1.53 -10.41 19.38
N ILE A 260 -0.69 -9.70 20.12
CA ILE A 260 0.77 -9.73 19.93
C ILE A 260 1.30 -11.16 20.23
N GLU A 261 0.83 -11.81 21.30
CA GLU A 261 1.21 -13.17 21.65
C GLU A 261 0.75 -14.19 20.60
N GLU A 262 -0.45 -14.03 20.02
CA GLU A 262 -0.95 -14.86 18.92
C GLU A 262 -0.06 -14.75 17.66
N PHE A 263 0.38 -13.54 17.29
CA PHE A 263 1.40 -13.39 16.26
C PHE A 263 2.71 -14.09 16.63
N GLY A 264 3.11 -13.99 17.90
CA GLY A 264 4.33 -14.63 18.41
C GLY A 264 4.30 -16.16 18.31
N TYR A 265 3.12 -16.81 18.37
CA TYR A 265 2.99 -18.23 18.12
C TYR A 265 3.58 -18.63 16.77
N PHE A 266 3.30 -17.85 15.70
CA PHE A 266 3.81 -18.12 14.36
C PHE A 266 5.25 -17.67 14.17
N ALA A 267 5.63 -16.50 14.69
CA ALA A 267 6.87 -15.81 14.33
C ALA A 267 8.08 -16.12 15.24
N LYS A 268 7.85 -16.57 16.50
CA LYS A 268 8.93 -16.74 17.49
C LYS A 268 9.41 -18.18 17.69
N ASN A 269 8.95 -19.12 16.86
CA ASN A 269 9.39 -20.51 16.89
C ASN A 269 10.37 -20.80 15.74
N ASP A 270 11.60 -21.18 16.07
CA ASP A 270 12.63 -21.49 15.09
C ASP A 270 12.23 -22.56 14.06
N ALA A 271 11.40 -23.52 14.46
CA ALA A 271 10.93 -24.58 13.58
C ALA A 271 9.81 -24.11 12.64
N PHE A 272 9.16 -22.98 12.94
CA PHE A 272 8.02 -22.48 12.16
C PHE A 272 8.41 -21.55 11.03
N VAL A 273 9.56 -20.90 11.11
CA VAL A 273 9.95 -19.82 10.18
C VAL A 273 11.17 -20.18 9.36
N ALA A 274 11.11 -19.93 8.06
CA ALA A 274 12.26 -20.08 7.17
C ALA A 274 13.42 -19.19 7.63
N GLY A 275 14.58 -19.79 7.87
CA GLY A 275 15.74 -19.11 8.48
C GLY A 275 15.69 -19.00 10.00
N GLY A 276 14.64 -19.51 10.66
CA GLY A 276 14.42 -19.43 12.11
C GLY A 276 13.84 -18.09 12.57
N ALA A 277 13.34 -18.03 13.81
CA ALA A 277 12.75 -16.82 14.39
C ALA A 277 13.71 -15.60 14.38
N GLY A 278 15.01 -15.84 14.52
CA GLY A 278 16.02 -14.78 14.47
C GLY A 278 16.18 -14.09 13.12
N ALA A 279 15.67 -14.66 12.02
CA ALA A 279 15.73 -14.08 10.68
C ALA A 279 14.54 -13.13 10.40
N VAL A 280 13.45 -13.24 11.16
CA VAL A 280 12.17 -12.54 10.91
C VAL A 280 12.35 -11.03 10.74
N ALA A 281 13.06 -10.38 11.66
CA ALA A 281 13.26 -8.94 11.63
C ALA A 281 14.10 -8.44 10.44
N SER A 282 15.00 -9.27 9.91
CA SER A 282 15.98 -8.89 8.89
C SER A 282 15.63 -9.37 7.47
N THR A 283 14.72 -10.33 7.34
CA THR A 283 14.25 -10.78 6.03
C THR A 283 13.36 -9.70 5.42
N ASP A 284 13.73 -9.21 4.22
CA ASP A 284 12.92 -8.21 3.50
C ASP A 284 11.56 -8.82 3.12
N PHE A 285 10.48 -8.05 3.30
CA PHE A 285 9.13 -8.52 3.02
C PHE A 285 8.92 -8.90 1.55
N ARG A 286 9.68 -8.29 0.63
CA ARG A 286 9.63 -8.56 -0.82
C ARG A 286 10.35 -9.87 -1.18
N ASP A 287 11.34 -10.26 -0.36
CA ASP A 287 12.09 -11.50 -0.56
C ASP A 287 11.47 -12.69 0.16
N SER A 288 10.77 -12.42 1.26
CA SER A 288 10.14 -13.42 2.12
C SER A 288 9.26 -14.44 1.37
N PRO A 289 8.35 -14.06 0.44
CA PRO A 289 7.47 -15.02 -0.25
C PRO A 289 8.19 -15.94 -1.24
N LYS A 290 9.42 -15.61 -1.67
CA LYS A 290 10.16 -16.37 -2.69
C LYS A 290 10.43 -17.80 -2.29
N GLY A 291 10.57 -18.05 -0.97
CA GLY A 291 10.73 -19.39 -0.42
C GLY A 291 9.59 -20.37 -0.70
N LEU A 292 8.38 -19.87 -1.01
CA LEU A 292 7.24 -20.69 -1.44
C LEU A 292 7.52 -21.42 -2.76
N PHE A 293 8.30 -20.80 -3.67
CA PHE A 293 8.55 -21.22 -5.04
C PHE A 293 9.85 -22.03 -5.22
N ASP A 294 10.60 -22.25 -4.15
CA ASP A 294 11.81 -23.09 -4.20
C ASP A 294 11.46 -24.57 -4.34
N SER A 295 12.37 -25.36 -4.87
CA SER A 295 12.19 -26.81 -4.99
C SER A 295 13.39 -27.56 -4.36
N PRO A 296 13.21 -28.18 -3.18
CA PRO A 296 11.98 -28.21 -2.35
C PRO A 296 11.67 -26.84 -1.76
N PRO A 297 10.40 -26.55 -1.39
CA PRO A 297 10.00 -25.28 -0.83
C PRO A 297 10.72 -25.00 0.50
N GLN A 298 11.16 -23.77 0.71
CA GLN A 298 11.73 -23.34 1.99
C GLN A 298 10.64 -23.10 3.04
N CYS A 299 9.44 -22.78 2.60
CA CYS A 299 8.26 -22.63 3.42
C CYS A 299 7.01 -22.91 2.61
N TYR A 300 5.86 -23.11 3.27
CA TYR A 300 4.59 -23.46 2.63
C TYR A 300 3.56 -22.35 2.65
N LEU A 301 3.67 -21.41 3.59
CA LEU A 301 2.69 -20.37 3.88
C LEU A 301 3.36 -19.00 3.99
N HIS A 302 2.66 -17.96 3.52
CA HIS A 302 3.08 -16.57 3.65
C HIS A 302 1.88 -15.65 3.87
N HIS A 303 1.81 -14.97 5.01
CA HIS A 303 0.77 -13.98 5.29
C HIS A 303 1.18 -12.62 4.76
N GLN A 304 0.42 -12.07 3.83
CA GLN A 304 0.66 -10.75 3.25
C GLN A 304 -0.54 -10.27 2.44
N ALA A 305 -0.60 -8.96 2.22
CA ALA A 305 -1.64 -8.26 1.48
C ALA A 305 -1.72 -8.64 -0.01
N SER A 306 -2.79 -8.20 -0.65
CA SER A 306 -3.12 -8.46 -2.07
C SER A 306 -2.07 -7.97 -3.07
N PHE A 307 -1.16 -7.08 -2.68
CA PHE A 307 -0.09 -6.57 -3.56
C PHE A 307 1.13 -7.51 -3.69
N ILE A 308 1.30 -8.50 -2.78
CA ILE A 308 2.53 -9.30 -2.71
C ILE A 308 2.87 -10.08 -3.98
N PRO A 309 1.91 -10.46 -4.87
CA PRO A 309 2.23 -11.09 -6.14
C PRO A 309 3.19 -10.30 -7.03
N ALA A 310 3.29 -8.97 -6.84
CA ALA A 310 4.29 -8.14 -7.53
C ALA A 310 5.75 -8.57 -7.25
N PHE A 311 5.99 -9.29 -6.16
CA PHE A 311 7.31 -9.75 -5.72
C PHE A 311 7.50 -11.27 -5.86
N PHE A 312 6.54 -11.97 -6.44
CA PHE A 312 6.67 -13.37 -6.81
C PHE A 312 7.62 -13.52 -8.01
N PRO A 313 8.13 -14.72 -8.32
CA PRO A 313 8.89 -14.96 -9.53
C PRO A 313 8.15 -14.46 -10.77
N GLU A 314 8.90 -13.90 -11.74
CA GLU A 314 8.33 -13.40 -13.00
C GLU A 314 7.52 -14.50 -13.71
N GLY A 315 6.32 -14.15 -14.17
CA GLY A 315 5.41 -15.05 -14.86
C GLY A 315 4.55 -15.92 -13.95
N THR A 316 4.63 -15.77 -12.61
CA THR A 316 3.74 -16.49 -11.68
C THR A 316 2.27 -16.22 -11.99
N VAL A 317 1.53 -17.29 -12.24
CA VAL A 317 0.07 -17.22 -12.42
C VAL A 317 -0.61 -17.40 -11.07
N VAL A 318 -1.41 -16.41 -10.66
CA VAL A 318 -2.17 -16.47 -9.41
C VAL A 318 -3.57 -16.99 -9.66
N GLY A 319 -3.97 -18.02 -8.95
CA GLY A 319 -5.31 -18.60 -9.03
C GLY A 319 -5.40 -20.04 -8.54
N PRO A 320 -6.61 -20.61 -8.50
CA PRO A 320 -6.83 -21.98 -8.01
C PRO A 320 -6.04 -23.05 -8.79
N ASP A 321 -5.87 -22.84 -10.10
CA ASP A 321 -5.13 -23.73 -11.00
C ASP A 321 -3.78 -23.10 -11.41
N GLY A 322 -3.30 -22.08 -10.66
CA GLY A 322 -2.07 -21.35 -10.94
C GLY A 322 -0.88 -21.80 -10.10
N ASP A 323 0.24 -21.09 -10.30
CA ASP A 323 1.49 -21.33 -9.56
C ASP A 323 1.41 -20.89 -8.10
N ALA A 324 0.54 -19.94 -7.79
CA ALA A 324 0.25 -19.45 -6.44
C ALA A 324 -1.24 -19.22 -6.25
N ASN A 325 -1.71 -19.43 -5.03
CA ASN A 325 -3.08 -19.12 -4.63
C ASN A 325 -3.09 -18.59 -3.19
N PHE A 326 -4.23 -18.13 -2.74
CA PHE A 326 -4.42 -17.68 -1.36
C PHE A 326 -5.67 -18.28 -0.74
N PHE A 327 -5.70 -18.25 0.57
CA PHE A 327 -6.93 -18.39 1.34
C PHE A 327 -7.03 -17.23 2.33
N TYR A 328 -8.25 -16.99 2.78
CA TYR A 328 -8.53 -15.96 3.74
C TYR A 328 -8.03 -16.36 5.13
N MET A 329 -7.38 -15.46 5.88
CA MET A 329 -6.97 -15.76 7.26
C MET A 329 -8.17 -16.26 8.06
N PRO A 330 -8.16 -17.51 8.53
CA PRO A 330 -9.36 -18.11 9.09
C PRO A 330 -9.76 -17.53 10.46
N ALA A 331 -11.05 -17.60 10.76
CA ALA A 331 -11.57 -17.25 12.07
C ALA A 331 -11.37 -18.39 13.08
N TYR A 332 -11.40 -18.08 14.38
CA TYR A 332 -11.46 -19.08 15.42
C TYR A 332 -12.83 -19.78 15.43
N ALA A 333 -12.84 -21.12 15.54
CA ALA A 333 -14.06 -21.91 15.54
C ALA A 333 -14.97 -21.62 16.77
N ASP A 334 -14.38 -21.19 17.87
CA ASP A 334 -15.09 -20.85 19.11
C ASP A 334 -15.60 -19.38 19.12
N LYS A 335 -15.33 -18.59 18.06
CA LYS A 335 -15.73 -17.18 17.91
C LYS A 335 -16.57 -16.94 16.65
N PRO A 336 -17.62 -17.72 16.38
CA PRO A 336 -18.38 -17.63 15.14
C PRO A 336 -19.09 -16.26 14.96
N ASP A 337 -19.37 -15.56 16.05
CA ASP A 337 -20.05 -14.26 16.02
C ASP A 337 -19.18 -13.13 15.43
N LEU A 338 -17.86 -13.30 15.39
CA LEU A 338 -16.94 -12.34 14.74
C LEU A 338 -16.96 -12.45 13.21
N GLY A 339 -17.47 -13.57 12.65
CA GLY A 339 -17.53 -13.81 11.21
C GLY A 339 -16.13 -13.87 10.57
N GLN A 340 -16.01 -13.28 9.38
CA GLN A 340 -14.75 -13.16 8.64
C GLN A 340 -14.47 -11.67 8.36
N PRO A 341 -13.95 -10.93 9.35
CA PRO A 341 -13.63 -9.53 9.16
C PRO A 341 -12.45 -9.35 8.20
N VAL A 342 -12.53 -8.34 7.35
CA VAL A 342 -11.48 -7.97 6.40
C VAL A 342 -10.62 -6.87 6.98
N LEU A 343 -9.33 -7.11 7.08
CA LEU A 343 -8.33 -6.07 7.26
C LEU A 343 -7.98 -5.49 5.89
N GLY A 344 -8.08 -4.19 5.74
CA GLY A 344 -7.76 -3.49 4.51
C GLY A 344 -6.80 -2.34 4.74
N ALA A 345 -6.16 -1.93 3.67
CA ALA A 345 -5.31 -0.75 3.63
C ALA A 345 -5.55 0.04 2.35
N GLY A 346 -4.90 1.17 2.23
CA GLY A 346 -4.90 1.96 1.01
C GLY A 346 -3.84 3.04 1.04
N THR A 347 -3.49 3.51 -0.13
CA THR A 347 -2.55 4.63 -0.26
C THR A 347 -3.27 5.88 -0.73
N LEU A 348 -2.89 7.01 -0.15
CA LEU A 348 -3.52 8.29 -0.36
C LEU A 348 -2.54 9.25 -1.04
N PHE A 349 -3.02 9.97 -2.04
CA PHE A 349 -2.26 11.04 -2.70
C PHE A 349 -2.64 12.38 -2.08
N ALA A 350 -1.66 13.13 -1.60
CA ALA A 350 -1.88 14.47 -1.05
C ALA A 350 -0.97 15.51 -1.70
N VAL A 351 -1.47 16.73 -1.84
CA VAL A 351 -0.71 17.86 -2.38
C VAL A 351 0.13 18.46 -1.26
N THR A 352 1.46 18.31 -1.39
CA THR A 352 2.48 18.82 -0.45
C THR A 352 3.11 20.13 -0.95
N SER A 353 3.10 20.38 -2.25
CA SER A 353 3.51 21.66 -2.87
C SER A 353 2.55 21.98 -4.01
N ASP A 354 1.64 22.93 -3.77
CA ASP A 354 0.55 23.24 -4.68
C ASP A 354 1.04 23.79 -6.03
N SER A 355 0.47 23.26 -7.10
CA SER A 355 0.67 23.71 -8.47
C SER A 355 -0.53 23.29 -9.34
N PRO A 356 -0.74 23.91 -10.53
CA PRO A 356 -1.74 23.45 -11.48
C PRO A 356 -1.58 21.97 -11.82
N GLY A 357 -0.34 21.48 -11.96
CA GLY A 357 -0.02 20.10 -12.26
C GLY A 357 -0.35 19.15 -11.10
N ALA A 358 -0.09 19.54 -9.84
CA ALA A 358 -0.50 18.76 -8.68
C ALA A 358 -2.02 18.58 -8.61
N GLN A 359 -2.78 19.66 -8.79
CA GLN A 359 -4.24 19.63 -8.79
C GLN A 359 -4.80 18.81 -9.97
N ALA A 360 -4.18 18.92 -11.14
CA ALA A 360 -4.56 18.11 -12.30
C ALA A 360 -4.26 16.64 -12.08
N LEU A 361 -3.16 16.27 -11.41
CA LEU A 361 -2.87 14.89 -11.08
C LEU A 361 -3.97 14.28 -10.18
N ILE A 362 -4.40 14.99 -9.15
CA ILE A 362 -5.53 14.51 -8.31
C ILE A 362 -6.82 14.31 -9.14
N LYS A 363 -7.10 15.21 -10.10
CA LYS A 363 -8.25 15.03 -11.01
C LYS A 363 -8.05 13.86 -11.99
N PHE A 364 -6.82 13.59 -12.41
CA PHE A 364 -6.53 12.42 -13.24
C PHE A 364 -6.80 11.12 -12.49
N LEU A 365 -6.39 11.04 -11.22
CA LEU A 365 -6.67 9.88 -10.37
C LEU A 365 -8.18 9.64 -10.11
N GLN A 366 -9.04 10.60 -10.41
CA GLN A 366 -10.50 10.45 -10.38
C GLN A 366 -11.04 9.76 -11.66
N THR A 367 -10.24 9.62 -12.71
CA THR A 367 -10.69 9.03 -13.97
C THR A 367 -10.64 7.49 -13.93
N PRO A 368 -11.60 6.78 -14.56
CA PRO A 368 -11.53 5.32 -14.66
C PRO A 368 -10.21 4.83 -15.23
N ILE A 369 -9.70 5.48 -16.28
CA ILE A 369 -8.47 5.04 -16.94
C ILE A 369 -7.26 5.00 -16.00
N ALA A 370 -7.15 5.94 -15.04
CA ALA A 370 -6.04 5.95 -14.08
C ALA A 370 -6.02 4.69 -13.21
N HIS A 371 -7.20 4.16 -12.85
CA HIS A 371 -7.34 2.91 -12.11
C HIS A 371 -7.11 1.69 -13.03
N GLU A 372 -7.72 1.70 -14.20
CA GLU A 372 -7.72 0.57 -15.15
C GLU A 372 -6.31 0.24 -15.64
N ILE A 373 -5.44 1.23 -15.84
CA ILE A 373 -4.04 1.00 -16.22
C ILE A 373 -3.30 0.17 -15.16
N TRP A 374 -3.47 0.51 -13.89
CA TRP A 374 -2.82 -0.26 -12.81
C TRP A 374 -3.48 -1.61 -12.59
N MET A 375 -4.83 -1.70 -12.70
CA MET A 375 -5.55 -2.97 -12.61
C MET A 375 -5.08 -3.99 -13.64
N ALA A 376 -4.74 -3.51 -14.85
CA ALA A 376 -4.26 -4.34 -15.95
C ALA A 376 -2.75 -4.60 -15.91
N TYR A 377 -2.00 -3.92 -15.02
CA TYR A 377 -0.55 -4.12 -14.94
C TYR A 377 -0.24 -5.54 -14.43
N PRO A 378 0.66 -6.29 -15.11
CA PRO A 378 0.94 -7.67 -14.75
C PRO A 378 1.43 -7.84 -13.31
N GLN A 379 0.97 -8.88 -12.66
CA GLN A 379 1.38 -9.29 -11.30
C GLN A 379 1.16 -8.23 -10.21
N GLN A 380 0.35 -7.19 -10.46
CA GLN A 380 0.06 -6.15 -9.46
C GLN A 380 -1.19 -6.46 -8.64
N GLY A 381 -1.17 -6.07 -7.37
CA GLY A 381 -2.30 -6.24 -6.44
C GLY A 381 -3.18 -5.00 -6.31
N PHE A 382 -3.27 -4.16 -7.34
CA PHE A 382 -4.08 -2.94 -7.28
C PHE A 382 -5.57 -3.28 -7.23
N LEU A 383 -6.23 -2.83 -6.18
CA LEU A 383 -7.68 -2.89 -6.03
C LEU A 383 -8.24 -1.46 -5.98
N THR A 384 -9.45 -1.29 -6.50
CA THR A 384 -10.11 0.01 -6.52
C THR A 384 -11.54 -0.07 -5.98
N PRO A 385 -11.96 0.89 -5.14
CA PRO A 385 -13.35 1.08 -4.78
C PRO A 385 -14.13 1.89 -5.84
N LEU A 386 -13.51 2.36 -6.93
CA LEU A 386 -14.15 3.17 -7.97
C LEU A 386 -15.20 2.35 -8.75
N THR A 387 -16.47 2.72 -8.61
CA THR A 387 -17.60 1.99 -9.20
C THR A 387 -17.73 2.14 -10.72
N THR A 388 -17.04 3.12 -11.31
CA THR A 388 -17.04 3.39 -12.76
C THR A 388 -15.86 2.80 -13.49
N ALA A 389 -14.88 2.18 -12.78
CA ALA A 389 -13.79 1.46 -13.41
C ALA A 389 -14.30 0.18 -14.09
N ASN A 390 -13.76 -0.13 -15.26
CA ASN A 390 -14.11 -1.36 -15.95
C ASN A 390 -13.35 -2.56 -15.37
N LEU A 391 -14.04 -3.39 -14.60
CA LEU A 391 -13.47 -4.56 -13.93
C LEU A 391 -12.95 -5.65 -14.89
N GLU A 392 -13.33 -5.59 -16.17
CA GLU A 392 -12.76 -6.48 -17.21
C GLU A 392 -11.28 -6.18 -17.51
N THR A 393 -10.74 -5.05 -17.00
CA THR A 393 -9.32 -4.72 -17.11
C THR A 393 -8.45 -5.45 -16.07
N TYR A 394 -9.03 -6.05 -15.03
CA TYR A 394 -8.25 -6.93 -14.15
C TYR A 394 -7.63 -8.08 -14.97
N GLU A 395 -6.35 -8.33 -14.72
CA GLU A 395 -5.57 -9.33 -15.47
C GLU A 395 -6.22 -10.73 -15.47
N ASN A 396 -6.90 -11.10 -14.37
CA ASN A 396 -7.53 -12.40 -14.23
C ASN A 396 -8.70 -12.40 -13.23
N ASP A 397 -9.47 -13.50 -13.22
CA ASP A 397 -10.64 -13.68 -12.36
C ASP A 397 -10.28 -13.70 -10.86
N THR A 398 -9.09 -14.13 -10.50
CA THR A 398 -8.62 -14.15 -9.10
C THR A 398 -8.45 -12.73 -8.54
N ARG A 399 -7.89 -11.81 -9.33
CA ARG A 399 -7.80 -10.40 -8.93
C ARG A 399 -9.15 -9.73 -8.85
N ARG A 400 -10.06 -10.10 -9.77
CA ARG A 400 -11.45 -9.65 -9.68
C ARG A 400 -12.11 -10.14 -8.40
N ALA A 401 -11.90 -11.39 -8.01
CA ALA A 401 -12.41 -11.96 -6.75
C ALA A 401 -11.83 -11.24 -5.50
N LEU A 402 -10.56 -10.81 -5.53
CA LEU A 402 -10.00 -9.98 -4.45
C LEU A 402 -10.73 -8.63 -4.33
N GLY A 403 -11.05 -7.99 -5.45
CA GLY A 403 -11.88 -6.78 -5.46
C GLY A 403 -13.28 -7.02 -4.89
N GLU A 404 -13.87 -8.19 -5.17
CA GLU A 404 -15.17 -8.61 -4.62
C GLU A 404 -15.11 -8.84 -3.11
N ILE A 405 -13.99 -9.36 -2.55
CA ILE A 405 -13.80 -9.46 -1.09
C ILE A 405 -13.93 -8.08 -0.46
N LEU A 406 -13.24 -7.08 -1.00
CA LEU A 406 -13.26 -5.72 -0.49
C LEU A 406 -14.67 -5.10 -0.54
N THR A 407 -15.42 -5.37 -1.60
CA THR A 407 -16.76 -4.78 -1.81
C THR A 407 -17.89 -5.54 -1.11
N SER A 408 -17.68 -6.83 -0.77
CA SER A 408 -18.68 -7.71 -0.14
C SER A 408 -18.45 -7.95 1.36
N ALA A 409 -17.37 -7.41 1.93
CA ALA A 409 -17.03 -7.60 3.33
C ALA A 409 -18.17 -7.16 4.25
N THR A 410 -18.61 -8.04 5.17
CA THR A 410 -19.60 -7.71 6.19
C THR A 410 -19.00 -6.90 7.33
N THR A 411 -17.72 -7.06 7.58
CA THR A 411 -16.92 -6.29 8.52
C THR A 411 -15.61 -5.94 7.83
N PHE A 412 -15.36 -4.66 7.66
CA PHE A 412 -14.12 -4.12 7.14
C PHE A 412 -13.53 -3.16 8.17
N ARG A 413 -12.23 -3.30 8.44
CA ARG A 413 -11.47 -2.30 9.19
C ARG A 413 -10.22 -1.95 8.44
N PHE A 414 -9.93 -0.66 8.46
CA PHE A 414 -8.66 -0.18 7.95
C PHE A 414 -7.55 -0.56 8.93
N ASP A 415 -6.35 -0.76 8.42
CA ASP A 415 -5.11 -0.99 9.14
C ASP A 415 -4.98 -0.04 10.35
N ALA A 416 -4.88 -0.59 11.56
CA ALA A 416 -4.88 0.21 12.78
C ALA A 416 -3.62 1.06 12.90
N SER A 417 -2.46 0.50 12.55
CA SER A 417 -1.18 1.23 12.63
C SER A 417 -1.17 2.42 11.69
N ASP A 418 -1.80 2.29 10.52
CA ASP A 418 -1.92 3.36 9.53
C ASP A 418 -2.86 4.49 9.97
N LEU A 419 -3.87 4.17 10.79
CA LEU A 419 -4.81 5.15 11.35
C LEU A 419 -4.30 5.85 12.61
N MET A 420 -3.37 5.22 13.36
CA MET A 420 -2.79 5.79 14.57
C MET A 420 -1.94 7.03 14.25
N PRO A 421 -1.69 7.93 15.23
CA PRO A 421 -0.72 9.00 15.06
C PRO A 421 0.62 8.45 14.52
N GLY A 422 1.21 9.13 13.53
CA GLY A 422 2.40 8.62 12.82
C GLY A 422 3.56 8.22 13.73
N GLY A 423 3.78 8.96 14.85
CA GLY A 423 4.80 8.62 15.84
C GLY A 423 4.51 7.32 16.62
N VAL A 424 3.28 6.86 16.64
CA VAL A 424 2.86 5.59 17.26
C VAL A 424 2.77 4.50 16.20
N GLY A 425 1.88 4.62 15.22
CA GLY A 425 1.59 3.58 14.24
C GLY A 425 2.81 3.25 13.39
N ALA A 426 3.31 4.22 12.62
CA ALA A 426 4.52 4.09 11.80
C ALA A 426 5.84 4.27 12.60
N GLY A 427 5.77 4.51 13.88
CA GLY A 427 6.90 4.70 14.78
C GLY A 427 7.09 3.57 15.78
N THR A 428 6.53 3.77 16.99
CA THR A 428 6.79 2.85 18.11
C THR A 428 6.10 1.50 17.99
N PHE A 429 5.02 1.37 17.23
CA PHE A 429 4.42 0.08 16.97
C PHE A 429 5.31 -0.76 16.03
N TRP A 430 5.78 -0.21 14.90
CA TRP A 430 6.71 -0.92 14.02
C TRP A 430 7.99 -1.35 14.75
N THR A 431 8.65 -0.42 15.45
CA THR A 431 9.88 -0.74 16.16
C THR A 431 9.64 -1.70 17.33
N GLY A 432 8.49 -1.60 18.00
CA GLY A 432 8.09 -2.53 19.04
C GLY A 432 7.91 -3.95 18.53
N MET A 433 7.38 -4.13 17.32
CA MET A 433 7.27 -5.46 16.73
C MET A 433 8.63 -6.06 16.37
N VAL A 434 9.59 -5.24 15.94
CA VAL A 434 10.98 -5.68 15.75
C VAL A 434 11.59 -6.12 17.08
N ASP A 435 11.40 -5.36 18.16
CA ASP A 435 11.86 -5.72 19.51
C ASP A 435 11.21 -7.03 20.00
N TYR A 436 9.90 -7.21 19.73
CA TYR A 436 9.15 -8.39 20.09
C TYR A 436 9.69 -9.68 19.43
N VAL A 437 9.88 -9.68 18.12
CA VAL A 437 10.47 -10.84 17.45
C VAL A 437 11.95 -11.01 17.78
N GLY A 438 12.62 -9.93 18.20
CA GLY A 438 13.98 -9.94 18.74
C GLY A 438 14.11 -10.57 20.13
N GLY A 439 12.98 -10.91 20.78
CA GLY A 439 12.93 -11.65 22.05
C GLY A 439 12.37 -10.89 23.24
N GLU A 440 11.90 -9.64 23.04
CA GLU A 440 11.23 -8.92 24.12
C GLU A 440 9.83 -9.51 24.40
N GLU A 441 9.35 -9.35 25.63
CA GLU A 441 8.03 -9.82 26.06
C GLU A 441 6.93 -8.89 25.52
N ALA A 442 5.78 -9.47 25.12
CA ALA A 442 4.65 -8.73 24.53
C ALA A 442 4.16 -7.57 25.40
N GLN A 443 4.00 -7.83 26.72
CA GLN A 443 3.56 -6.79 27.65
C GLN A 443 4.56 -5.62 27.72
N SER A 444 5.87 -5.89 27.73
CA SER A 444 6.90 -4.85 27.79
C SER A 444 6.88 -3.96 26.54
N VAL A 445 6.72 -4.58 25.37
CA VAL A 445 6.59 -3.87 24.09
C VAL A 445 5.32 -3.01 24.10
N ALA A 446 4.18 -3.58 24.48
CA ALA A 446 2.91 -2.87 24.54
C ALA A 446 2.95 -1.68 25.54
N ASP A 447 3.62 -1.84 26.68
CA ASP A 447 3.83 -0.75 27.66
C ASP A 447 4.64 0.41 27.06
N LYS A 448 5.67 0.13 26.27
CA LYS A 448 6.49 1.14 25.60
C LYS A 448 5.68 1.91 24.54
N ILE A 449 4.88 1.19 23.75
CA ILE A 449 4.02 1.80 22.73
C ILE A 449 2.98 2.69 23.40
N GLN A 450 2.32 2.21 24.47
CA GLN A 450 1.38 3.01 25.24
C GLN A 450 2.03 4.27 25.82
N ALA A 451 3.23 4.15 26.37
CA ALA A 451 3.96 5.30 26.92
C ALA A 451 4.28 6.35 25.84
N SER A 452 4.59 5.93 24.61
CA SER A 452 4.79 6.86 23.49
C SER A 452 3.50 7.57 23.08
N TRP A 453 2.37 6.86 23.12
CA TRP A 453 1.06 7.46 22.84
C TRP A 453 0.66 8.50 23.93
N ASP A 454 0.90 8.16 25.19
CA ASP A 454 0.62 9.08 26.30
C ASP A 454 1.48 10.35 26.24
N ALA A 455 2.66 10.28 25.64
CA ALA A 455 3.53 11.44 25.44
C ALA A 455 3.03 12.42 24.37
N LEU A 456 2.06 12.03 23.54
CA LEU A 456 1.42 12.91 22.54
C LEU A 456 0.29 13.76 23.14
N LYS A 457 -0.19 13.43 24.35
CA LYS A 457 -1.25 14.18 25.08
C LYS A 457 -0.64 15.34 25.84
#